data_e7699004d7d719adafabbefbba8bf734
#
_entry.id   e7699004d7d719adafabbefbba8bf734
#
_cell.length_a   1.000
_cell.length_b   1.000
_cell.length_c   1.000
_cell.angle_alpha   90.00
_cell.angle_beta   90.00
_cell.angle_gamma   90.00
#
_symmetry.space_group_name_H-M   'P 1'
#
loop_
_entity.id
_entity.type
_entity.pdbx_description
1 polymer ?
#
loop_
_entity_poly.entity_id
_entity_poly.type
_entity_poly.pdbx_seq_one_letter_code
_entity_poly.pdbx_strand_id
1 'polypeptide(L)'
;MLAQTKTAAAPTLTANRAQTVNGPLEGSTSASGVHMFKGVPFAAPPVGALRWREPQPVQNWTTVRSAKEFGPRAMQQPLFGDMNFRSKGVSEDCLYLNVWTAAKSAKERRPVLVY
;
A
#
# COMPACT_ATOMS: atom_id res chain seq x y z
N MET A 1 -31.45 1.46 17.41
CA MET A 1 -30.71 1.09 16.18
C MET A 1 -29.30 0.71 16.57
N LEU A 2 -28.99 -0.58 16.65
CA LEU A 2 -27.65 -1.06 17.04
C LEU A 2 -26.72 -0.93 15.85
N ALA A 3 -25.68 -0.11 15.98
CA ALA A 3 -24.63 -0.04 14.99
C ALA A 3 -23.89 -1.38 14.96
N GLN A 4 -24.03 -2.14 13.90
CA GLN A 4 -23.19 -3.32 13.66
C GLN A 4 -21.75 -2.85 13.42
N THR A 5 -20.92 -3.01 14.41
CA THR A 5 -19.45 -2.91 14.26
C THR A 5 -19.02 -4.02 13.32
N LYS A 6 -18.79 -3.68 12.05
CA LYS A 6 -18.28 -4.61 11.05
C LYS A 6 -16.86 -5.02 11.51
N THR A 7 -16.74 -6.20 12.09
CA THR A 7 -15.45 -6.76 12.48
C THR A 7 -14.56 -6.83 11.25
N ALA A 8 -13.39 -6.18 11.30
CA ALA A 8 -12.41 -6.26 10.24
C ALA A 8 -11.99 -7.74 10.05
N ALA A 9 -11.87 -8.18 8.81
CA ALA A 9 -11.42 -9.53 8.53
C ALA A 9 -10.00 -9.76 9.08
N ALA A 10 -9.76 -10.95 9.63
CA ALA A 10 -8.44 -11.29 10.15
C ALA A 10 -7.37 -11.21 9.05
N PRO A 11 -6.15 -10.70 9.35
CA PRO A 11 -5.07 -10.62 8.38
C PRO A 11 -4.71 -12.01 7.83
N THR A 12 -4.66 -12.13 6.52
CA THR A 12 -4.23 -13.36 5.83
C THR A 12 -3.24 -13.01 4.72
N LEU A 13 -2.35 -13.92 4.42
CA LEU A 13 -1.43 -13.85 3.30
C LEU A 13 -1.48 -15.17 2.54
N THR A 14 -1.70 -15.09 1.24
CA THR A 14 -1.54 -16.19 0.29
C THR A 14 -0.56 -15.76 -0.80
N ALA A 15 -0.19 -16.64 -1.72
CA ALA A 15 0.91 -16.44 -2.67
C ALA A 15 1.02 -15.01 -3.25
N ASN A 16 -0.08 -14.38 -3.63
CA ASN A 16 -0.09 -13.02 -4.19
C ASN A 16 -1.21 -12.14 -3.63
N ARG A 17 -1.90 -12.59 -2.55
CA ARG A 17 -2.99 -11.84 -1.93
C ARG A 17 -2.75 -11.66 -0.44
N ALA A 18 -3.07 -10.48 0.05
CA ALA A 18 -3.04 -10.14 1.45
C ALA A 18 -4.37 -9.52 1.88
N GLN A 19 -4.92 -9.99 3.00
CA GLN A 19 -6.00 -9.31 3.68
C GLN A 19 -5.40 -8.35 4.69
N THR A 20 -5.65 -7.07 4.50
CA THR A 20 -5.26 -6.02 5.45
C THR A 20 -6.48 -5.57 6.27
N VAL A 21 -6.22 -4.76 7.29
CA VAL A 21 -7.31 -4.13 8.08
C VAL A 21 -8.20 -3.21 7.24
N ASN A 22 -7.66 -2.68 6.15
CA ASN A 22 -8.38 -1.75 5.26
C ASN A 22 -9.07 -2.45 4.08
N GLY A 23 -8.65 -3.65 3.72
CA GLY A 23 -9.23 -4.41 2.63
C GLY A 23 -8.26 -5.38 1.96
N PRO A 24 -8.75 -6.19 1.01
CA PRO A 24 -7.92 -7.16 0.30
C PRO A 24 -7.03 -6.50 -0.77
N LEU A 25 -5.80 -7.00 -0.88
CA LEU A 25 -4.80 -6.59 -1.87
C LEU A 25 -4.40 -7.77 -2.74
N GLU A 26 -4.11 -7.50 -4.00
CA GLU A 26 -3.46 -8.44 -4.90
C GLU A 26 -2.15 -7.85 -5.41
N GLY A 27 -1.04 -8.45 -5.01
CA GLY A 27 0.31 -8.12 -5.44
C GLY A 27 0.82 -9.04 -6.54
N SER A 28 2.13 -9.22 -6.57
CA SER A 28 2.83 -10.15 -7.46
C SER A 28 3.86 -10.96 -6.67
N THR A 29 4.34 -12.04 -7.27
CA THR A 29 5.39 -12.88 -6.68
C THR A 29 6.53 -13.00 -7.68
N SER A 30 7.75 -12.80 -7.22
CA SER A 30 8.95 -12.98 -8.05
C SER A 30 9.25 -14.47 -8.27
N ALA A 31 10.12 -14.77 -9.23
CA ALA A 31 10.62 -16.13 -9.46
C ALA A 31 11.32 -16.73 -8.23
N SER A 32 11.91 -15.89 -7.38
CA SER A 32 12.53 -16.28 -6.11
C SER A 32 11.56 -16.46 -4.95
N GLY A 33 10.24 -16.33 -5.18
CA GLY A 33 9.22 -16.52 -4.15
C GLY A 33 8.98 -15.31 -3.24
N VAL A 34 9.53 -14.14 -3.58
CA VAL A 34 9.27 -12.89 -2.84
C VAL A 34 7.94 -12.30 -3.29
N HIS A 35 7.03 -12.10 -2.35
CA HIS A 35 5.76 -11.41 -2.58
C HIS A 35 5.98 -9.90 -2.58
N MET A 36 5.39 -9.21 -3.52
CA MET A 36 5.52 -7.78 -3.72
C MET A 36 4.14 -7.13 -3.74
N PHE A 37 3.92 -6.18 -2.84
CA PHE A 37 2.72 -5.33 -2.80
C PHE A 37 3.18 -3.89 -2.96
N LYS A 38 2.82 -3.26 -4.07
CA LYS A 38 3.25 -1.92 -4.45
C LYS A 38 2.07 -0.96 -4.50
N GLY A 39 2.30 0.31 -4.19
CA GLY A 39 1.24 1.31 -4.20
C GLY A 39 0.13 1.04 -3.18
N VAL A 40 0.50 0.55 -2.00
CA VAL A 40 -0.44 0.31 -0.90
C VAL A 40 -0.69 1.63 -0.18
N PRO A 41 -1.93 2.17 -0.16
CA PRO A 41 -2.20 3.41 0.54
C PRO A 41 -2.09 3.21 2.05
N PHE A 42 -1.41 4.12 2.73
CA PHE A 42 -1.32 4.11 4.19
C PHE A 42 -2.04 5.29 4.87
N ALA A 43 -2.49 6.27 4.09
CA ALA A 43 -3.33 7.37 4.54
C ALA A 43 -4.24 7.85 3.41
N ALA A 44 -5.24 8.65 3.76
CA ALA A 44 -6.09 9.31 2.77
C ALA A 44 -5.25 10.29 1.92
N PRO A 45 -5.63 10.51 0.64
CA PRO A 45 -4.94 11.48 -0.21
C PRO A 45 -4.87 12.86 0.46
N PRO A 46 -3.67 13.46 0.59
CA PRO A 46 -3.50 14.77 1.25
C PRO A 46 -3.80 15.92 0.27
N VAL A 47 -5.00 15.92 -0.28
CA VAL A 47 -5.44 16.86 -1.31
C VAL A 47 -6.49 17.83 -0.79
N GLY A 48 -6.64 18.99 -1.44
CA GLY A 48 -7.65 19.98 -1.08
C GLY A 48 -7.53 20.44 0.37
N ALA A 49 -8.57 20.27 1.16
CA ALA A 49 -8.61 20.68 2.56
C ALA A 49 -7.66 19.87 3.47
N LEU A 50 -7.16 18.72 3.00
CA LEU A 50 -6.19 17.89 3.74
C LEU A 50 -4.74 18.24 3.43
N ARG A 51 -4.46 19.15 2.49
CA ARG A 51 -3.11 19.64 2.21
C ARG A 51 -2.52 20.31 3.45
N TRP A 52 -1.30 19.95 3.82
CA TRP A 52 -0.60 20.44 5.03
C TRP A 52 -1.30 20.10 6.35
N ARG A 53 -2.20 19.13 6.35
CA ARG A 53 -2.84 18.60 7.55
C ARG A 53 -2.20 17.29 7.99
N GLU A 54 -2.48 16.89 9.21
CA GLU A 54 -2.15 15.54 9.70
C GLU A 54 -2.73 14.48 8.78
N PRO A 55 -1.98 13.39 8.50
CA PRO A 55 -2.50 12.27 7.72
C PRO A 55 -3.80 11.73 8.31
N GLN A 56 -4.78 11.55 7.46
CA GLN A 56 -6.07 10.97 7.84
C GLN A 56 -6.09 9.48 7.50
N PRO A 57 -6.87 8.66 8.24
CA PRO A 57 -7.02 7.24 7.95
C PRO A 57 -7.46 7.01 6.50
N VAL A 58 -6.91 5.99 5.88
CA VAL A 58 -7.32 5.56 4.54
C VAL A 58 -8.74 4.98 4.61
N GLN A 59 -9.54 5.23 3.58
CA GLN A 59 -10.86 4.62 3.47
C GLN A 59 -10.74 3.12 3.19
N ASN A 60 -11.52 2.32 3.92
CA ASN A 60 -11.57 0.88 3.71
C ASN A 60 -12.23 0.54 2.37
N TRP A 61 -11.77 -0.55 1.77
CA TRP A 61 -12.33 -1.08 0.53
C TRP A 61 -12.73 -2.54 0.68
N THR A 62 -13.67 -2.99 -0.13
CA THR A 62 -14.24 -4.35 -0.08
C THR A 62 -13.85 -5.21 -1.28
N THR A 63 -13.54 -4.58 -2.41
CA THR A 63 -13.07 -5.27 -3.62
C THR A 63 -11.56 -5.45 -3.58
N VAL A 64 -11.06 -6.49 -4.25
CA VAL A 64 -9.60 -6.72 -4.32
C VAL A 64 -8.93 -5.54 -5.03
N ARG A 65 -8.05 -4.85 -4.32
CA ARG A 65 -7.26 -3.73 -4.85
C ARG A 65 -5.96 -4.26 -5.47
N SER A 66 -5.66 -3.85 -6.70
CA SER A 66 -4.38 -4.15 -7.33
C SER A 66 -3.24 -3.42 -6.61
N ALA A 67 -2.22 -4.18 -6.23
CA ALA A 67 -0.98 -3.72 -5.60
C ALA A 67 0.24 -4.21 -6.42
N LYS A 68 0.15 -4.17 -7.74
CA LYS A 68 1.17 -4.67 -8.67
C LYS A 68 2.10 -3.57 -9.18
N GLU A 69 1.69 -2.31 -9.09
CA GLU A 69 2.43 -1.16 -9.61
C GLU A 69 2.73 -0.14 -8.52
N PHE A 70 3.83 0.59 -8.67
CA PHE A 70 4.16 1.69 -7.76
C PHE A 70 3.11 2.80 -7.84
N GLY A 71 2.76 3.37 -6.70
CA GLY A 71 1.98 4.59 -6.63
C GLY A 71 2.76 5.80 -7.20
N PRO A 72 2.09 6.95 -7.39
CA PRO A 72 2.76 8.16 -7.81
C PRO A 72 3.75 8.66 -6.76
N ARG A 73 4.77 9.37 -7.23
CA ARG A 73 5.72 10.09 -6.36
C ARG A 73 5.09 11.37 -5.83
N ALA A 74 5.59 11.85 -4.69
CA ALA A 74 5.27 13.20 -4.22
C ALA A 74 5.64 14.25 -5.27
N MET A 75 4.92 15.37 -5.25
CA MET A 75 5.20 16.53 -6.10
C MET A 75 6.63 16.99 -5.89
N GLN A 76 7.46 16.91 -6.92
CA GLN A 76 8.89 17.25 -6.88
C GLN A 76 9.39 17.67 -8.25
N GLN A 77 10.42 18.52 -8.26
CA GLN A 77 11.15 18.85 -9.47
C GLN A 77 12.12 17.71 -9.85
N PRO A 78 12.31 17.43 -11.14
CA PRO A 78 13.36 16.53 -11.57
C PRO A 78 14.72 17.18 -11.34
N LEU A 79 15.46 16.69 -10.33
CA LEU A 79 16.77 17.25 -9.96
C LEU A 79 17.93 16.65 -10.77
N PHE A 80 17.79 15.40 -11.20
CA PHE A 80 18.84 14.69 -11.91
C PHE A 80 18.23 13.99 -13.15
N GLY A 81 18.80 14.25 -14.32
CA GLY A 81 18.30 13.72 -15.60
C GLY A 81 18.50 12.22 -15.81
N ASP A 82 19.34 11.60 -14.99
CA ASP A 82 19.65 10.17 -15.03
C ASP A 82 18.83 9.32 -14.05
N MET A 83 17.95 9.93 -13.25
CA MET A 83 17.08 9.21 -12.32
C MET A 83 15.94 8.51 -13.06
N ASN A 84 15.93 7.18 -13.02
CA ASN A 84 14.86 6.35 -13.54
C ASN A 84 13.85 6.01 -12.44
N PHE A 85 12.72 6.67 -12.48
CA PHE A 85 11.61 6.40 -11.56
C PHE A 85 10.72 5.28 -12.11
N ARG A 86 10.35 4.34 -11.25
CA ARG A 86 9.43 3.24 -11.60
C ARG A 86 7.95 3.62 -11.46
N SER A 87 7.65 4.77 -10.87
CA SER A 87 6.30 5.31 -10.74
C SER A 87 5.87 6.06 -12.00
N LYS A 88 4.57 6.08 -12.27
CA LYS A 88 3.99 6.69 -13.49
C LYS A 88 3.98 8.23 -13.51
N GLY A 89 4.49 8.88 -12.47
CA GLY A 89 4.52 10.35 -12.41
C GLY A 89 4.47 10.87 -10.99
N VAL A 90 4.19 12.15 -10.86
CA VAL A 90 4.04 12.87 -9.59
C VAL A 90 2.56 13.17 -9.32
N SER A 91 2.17 13.20 -8.04
CA SER A 91 0.82 13.54 -7.62
C SER A 91 0.82 14.05 -6.19
N GLU A 92 -0.15 14.85 -5.82
CA GLU A 92 -0.41 15.16 -4.40
C GLU A 92 -0.95 13.92 -3.67
N ASP A 93 -1.69 13.06 -4.36
CA ASP A 93 -2.07 11.72 -3.88
C ASP A 93 -0.85 10.79 -3.97
N CYS A 94 0.00 10.81 -2.94
CA CYS A 94 1.30 10.14 -2.93
C CYS A 94 1.60 9.33 -1.66
N LEU A 95 0.63 9.16 -0.76
CA LEU A 95 0.83 8.47 0.51
C LEU A 95 0.66 6.95 0.33
N TYR A 96 1.63 6.36 -0.35
CA TYR A 96 1.70 4.93 -0.65
C TYR A 96 3.01 4.33 -0.14
N LEU A 97 2.93 3.10 0.31
CA LEU A 97 4.09 2.28 0.66
C LEU A 97 4.18 1.05 -0.24
N ASN A 98 5.33 0.43 -0.22
CA ASN A 98 5.58 -0.80 -0.95
C ASN A 98 6.14 -1.83 0.02
N VAL A 99 5.75 -3.09 -0.13
CA VAL A 99 6.15 -4.19 0.74
C VAL A 99 6.74 -5.31 -0.09
N TRP A 100 7.90 -5.80 0.32
CA TRP A 100 8.52 -7.03 -0.17
C TRP A 100 8.65 -7.99 0.99
N THR A 101 8.16 -9.20 0.82
CA THR A 101 8.23 -10.21 1.88
C THR A 101 8.38 -11.62 1.31
N ALA A 102 9.21 -12.43 1.95
CA ALA A 102 9.30 -13.85 1.69
C ALA A 102 8.44 -14.68 2.68
N ALA A 103 7.58 -14.03 3.47
CA ALA A 103 6.69 -14.70 4.39
C ALA A 103 5.68 -15.57 3.64
N LYS A 104 5.44 -16.77 4.12
CA LYS A 104 4.45 -17.72 3.57
C LYS A 104 3.11 -17.63 4.27
N SER A 105 3.06 -16.98 5.41
CA SER A 105 1.81 -16.77 6.15
C SER A 105 1.86 -15.48 6.98
N ALA A 106 0.69 -14.94 7.30
CA ALA A 106 0.55 -13.77 8.18
C ALA A 106 0.96 -14.03 9.65
N LYS A 107 1.20 -15.28 10.02
CA LYS A 107 1.62 -15.68 11.38
C LYS A 107 3.13 -15.60 11.59
N GLU A 108 3.90 -15.48 10.53
CA GLU A 108 5.36 -15.33 10.62
C GLU A 108 5.71 -13.94 11.15
N ARG A 109 6.40 -13.89 12.28
CA ARG A 109 6.87 -12.64 12.89
C ARG A 109 8.30 -12.35 12.42
N ARG A 110 8.43 -11.87 11.19
CA ARG A 110 9.74 -11.52 10.62
C ARG A 110 10.14 -10.10 11.05
N PRO A 111 11.45 -9.84 11.19
CA PRO A 111 11.95 -8.48 11.32
C PRO A 111 11.50 -7.63 10.12
N VAL A 112 11.18 -6.36 10.38
CA VAL A 112 10.75 -5.40 9.34
C VAL A 112 11.80 -4.31 9.24
N LEU A 113 12.30 -4.07 8.02
CA LEU A 113 13.13 -2.93 7.68
C LEU A 113 12.28 -1.89 6.97
N VAL A 114 12.29 -0.66 7.46
CA VAL A 114 11.60 0.49 6.86
C VAL A 114 12.65 1.52 6.45
N TYR A 115 12.57 2.06 5.21
CA TYR A 115 13.43 3.12 4.69
C TYR A 115 12.68 4.02 3.70
#